data_1d95a19982d404c6c12924faee21c41f
#
_entry.id   1d95a19982d404c6c12924faee21c41f
#
_cell.length_a   1.000
_cell.length_b   1.000
_cell.length_c   1.000
_cell.angle_alpha   90.00
_cell.angle_beta   90.00
_cell.angle_gamma   90.00
#
_symmetry.space_group_name_H-M   'P 1'
#
loop_
_entity.id
_entity.type
_entity.pdbx_description
1 polymer ?
#
loop_
_entity_poly.entity_id
_entity_poly.type
_entity_poly.pdbx_seq_one_letter_code
_entity_poly.pdbx_strand_id
1 'polypeptide(L)'
;MKRFVYFIALMFFFTIFLGSPAKAAQVPNVDSEGAVLMDAATGKLLYSKNPNESLAPASTTKVMTALVVLENADLNAKVTIGKNPPAVDGTRLGLIEGEVFTVNDLLHAMLLLSGNDCAVALAEYVGGSVEGFAEMMNKKAKEIGANNSHFTNPSGLYDENHKTTPYDLALITREAAKTPHYLEISQAAVYEFPPSNINGEKKWADNKNSLIRKNSMYYYPYALTGKTGYTIDAKHSYTSVAEKDGQRLIATFMRSDIKNSFFLNAKDLYEYGFNNFSLVKLYSKGQEVSSCEVDKDTTIPLLATQDVYYVTDKGQEKNVNTKVESETKDLSKTSFKRGEVILNSEVKVNNENYIALPLAAGEDREVKPVATTVKESILNKNSLPVILSVGSFLGILFLLKYKSHIKRKKLRAKYPNIFNKKMRK
;
A
#
# COMPACT_ATOMS: atom_id res chain seq x y z
N MET A 1 65.90 7.98 26.02
CA MET A 1 65.02 6.99 26.64
C MET A 1 63.70 7.61 27.17
N LYS A 2 63.70 8.63 28.03
CA LYS A 2 62.46 9.21 28.58
C LYS A 2 61.47 9.75 27.50
N ARG A 3 61.92 10.39 26.45
CA ARG A 3 61.05 10.88 25.36
C ARG A 3 60.41 9.77 24.51
N PHE A 4 61.05 8.62 24.37
CA PHE A 4 60.52 7.45 23.66
C PHE A 4 59.44 6.73 24.46
N VAL A 5 59.57 6.71 25.80
CA VAL A 5 58.54 6.16 26.72
C VAL A 5 57.28 7.00 26.71
N TYR A 6 57.41 8.35 26.64
CA TYR A 6 56.24 9.22 26.51
C TYR A 6 55.49 9.07 25.17
N PHE A 7 56.23 8.81 24.07
CA PHE A 7 55.63 8.57 22.77
C PHE A 7 54.84 7.26 22.72
N ILE A 8 55.38 6.19 23.32
CA ILE A 8 54.67 4.93 23.48
C ILE A 8 53.47 5.05 24.40
N ALA A 9 53.59 5.76 25.52
CA ALA A 9 52.46 6.01 26.42
C ALA A 9 51.34 6.84 25.72
N LEU A 10 51.69 7.84 24.92
CA LEU A 10 50.74 8.63 24.14
C LEU A 10 50.05 7.81 23.07
N MET A 11 50.77 6.90 22.39
CA MET A 11 50.20 5.98 21.41
C MET A 11 49.24 4.96 22.06
N PHE A 12 49.55 4.49 23.25
CA PHE A 12 48.67 3.61 24.04
C PHE A 12 47.41 4.32 24.56
N PHE A 13 47.51 5.62 24.88
CA PHE A 13 46.37 6.43 25.29
C PHE A 13 45.42 6.73 24.12
N PHE A 14 45.96 6.83 22.88
CA PHE A 14 45.15 7.07 21.70
C PHE A 14 44.43 5.81 21.22
N THR A 15 44.92 4.60 21.49
CA THR A 15 44.26 3.34 21.15
C THR A 15 43.10 2.96 22.05
N ILE A 16 43.04 3.54 23.29
CA ILE A 16 41.94 3.30 24.25
C ILE A 16 40.68 4.14 23.88
N PHE A 17 40.85 5.21 23.07
CA PHE A 17 39.73 6.06 22.65
C PHE A 17 39.05 5.62 21.35
N LEU A 18 39.57 4.58 20.67
CA LEU A 18 39.04 4.09 19.42
C LEU A 18 38.25 2.78 19.55
N GLY A 19 37.15 2.83 20.28
CA GLY A 19 36.28 1.68 20.33
C GLY A 19 35.40 1.65 21.56
N SER A 20 34.44 2.56 21.64
CA SER A 20 33.24 2.20 22.43
C SER A 20 32.62 1.00 21.70
N PRO A 21 32.59 -0.20 22.35
CA PRO A 21 31.86 -1.29 21.75
C PRO A 21 30.43 -0.80 21.52
N ALA A 22 29.94 -0.87 20.26
CA ALA A 22 28.54 -0.65 19.98
C ALA A 22 27.78 -1.60 20.91
N LYS A 23 27.13 -1.02 21.96
CA LYS A 23 26.34 -1.80 22.90
C LYS A 23 25.23 -2.42 22.07
N ALA A 24 25.29 -3.75 21.87
CA ALA A 24 24.22 -4.46 21.18
C ALA A 24 22.91 -4.03 21.83
N ALA A 25 21.98 -3.56 21.02
CA ALA A 25 20.69 -3.11 21.51
C ALA A 25 20.02 -4.26 22.25
N GLN A 26 19.71 -4.05 23.51
CA GLN A 26 18.99 -5.07 24.27
C GLN A 26 17.58 -5.19 23.69
N VAL A 27 17.28 -6.35 23.11
CA VAL A 27 15.95 -6.65 22.58
C VAL A 27 14.96 -6.72 23.73
N PRO A 28 13.85 -5.94 23.71
CA PRO A 28 12.87 -5.94 24.78
C PRO A 28 12.25 -7.32 24.99
N ASN A 29 12.05 -7.70 26.25
CA ASN A 29 11.27 -8.89 26.59
C ASN A 29 9.81 -8.51 26.76
N VAL A 30 8.92 -9.17 26.01
CA VAL A 30 7.47 -8.93 25.99
C VAL A 30 6.75 -10.09 26.63
N ASP A 31 5.82 -9.83 27.53
CA ASP A 31 5.08 -10.85 28.29
C ASP A 31 3.87 -11.43 27.52
N SER A 32 3.43 -10.85 26.40
CA SER A 32 2.39 -11.42 25.54
C SER A 32 2.87 -12.67 24.82
N GLU A 33 1.94 -13.59 24.51
CA GLU A 33 2.22 -14.84 23.77
C GLU A 33 2.72 -14.53 22.34
N GLY A 34 2.10 -13.57 21.67
CA GLY A 34 2.54 -13.07 20.37
C GLY A 34 2.70 -11.57 20.36
N ALA A 35 3.75 -11.07 19.69
CA ALA A 35 4.00 -9.64 19.51
C ALA A 35 4.80 -9.32 18.25
N VAL A 36 4.58 -8.13 17.70
CA VAL A 36 5.27 -7.62 16.52
C VAL A 36 5.53 -6.13 16.68
N LEU A 37 6.72 -5.67 16.27
CA LEU A 37 6.99 -4.27 15.92
C LEU A 37 7.26 -4.20 14.42
N MET A 38 6.49 -3.38 13.70
CA MET A 38 6.56 -3.23 12.25
C MET A 38 6.81 -1.78 11.87
N ASP A 39 7.69 -1.52 10.92
CA ASP A 39 7.79 -0.23 10.24
C ASP A 39 6.60 -0.04 9.29
N ALA A 40 5.86 1.06 9.46
CA ALA A 40 4.62 1.27 8.73
C ALA A 40 4.84 1.57 7.23
N ALA A 41 5.93 2.21 6.85
CA ALA A 41 6.23 2.55 5.47
C ALA A 41 6.58 1.29 4.66
N THR A 42 7.47 0.47 5.19
CA THR A 42 8.04 -0.69 4.48
C THR A 42 7.31 -2.01 4.76
N GLY A 43 6.66 -2.15 5.93
CA GLY A 43 6.13 -3.42 6.42
C GLY A 43 7.20 -4.34 7.03
N LYS A 44 8.45 -3.87 7.14
CA LYS A 44 9.54 -4.64 7.73
C LYS A 44 9.30 -4.89 9.22
N LEU A 45 9.46 -6.14 9.64
CA LEU A 45 9.46 -6.48 11.06
C LEU A 45 10.78 -6.07 11.71
N LEU A 46 10.69 -5.28 12.77
CA LEU A 46 11.83 -4.85 13.60
C LEU A 46 11.97 -5.70 14.86
N TYR A 47 10.85 -6.26 15.30
CA TYR A 47 10.77 -7.23 16.40
C TYR A 47 9.65 -8.21 16.11
N SER A 48 9.83 -9.47 16.50
CA SER A 48 8.76 -10.47 16.44
C SER A 48 8.91 -11.54 17.53
N LYS A 49 7.76 -11.93 18.08
CA LYS A 49 7.57 -13.07 18.97
C LYS A 49 6.31 -13.78 18.52
N ASN A 50 6.43 -15.03 18.08
CA ASN A 50 5.32 -15.83 17.56
C ASN A 50 4.42 -15.06 16.57
N PRO A 51 5.01 -14.43 15.51
CA PRO A 51 4.28 -13.48 14.66
C PRO A 51 3.10 -14.09 13.91
N ASN A 52 3.13 -15.39 13.67
CA ASN A 52 2.13 -16.13 12.88
C ASN A 52 1.25 -17.05 13.76
N GLU A 53 1.32 -16.93 15.08
CA GLU A 53 0.47 -17.69 15.98
C GLU A 53 -0.99 -17.25 15.83
N SER A 54 -1.90 -18.23 15.64
CA SER A 54 -3.33 -17.99 15.44
C SER A 54 -4.04 -17.79 16.77
N LEU A 55 -4.40 -16.56 17.10
CA LEU A 55 -4.92 -16.15 18.40
C LEU A 55 -6.25 -15.39 18.23
N ALA A 56 -7.09 -15.42 19.27
CA ALA A 56 -8.30 -14.61 19.32
C ALA A 56 -7.92 -13.12 19.55
N PRO A 57 -8.40 -12.20 18.70
CA PRO A 57 -8.02 -10.77 18.77
C PRO A 57 -8.77 -9.98 19.84
N ALA A 58 -9.90 -10.45 20.32
CA ALA A 58 -10.85 -9.65 21.09
C ALA A 58 -11.18 -8.32 20.38
N SER A 59 -11.41 -7.24 21.11
CA SER A 59 -11.80 -5.93 20.54
C SER A 59 -10.74 -5.22 19.70
N THR A 60 -9.53 -5.78 19.49
CA THR A 60 -8.63 -5.28 18.44
C THR A 60 -9.18 -5.52 17.04
N THR A 61 -10.13 -6.45 16.87
CA THR A 61 -10.98 -6.64 15.69
C THR A 61 -11.57 -5.34 15.16
N LYS A 62 -11.92 -4.39 16.06
CA LYS A 62 -12.55 -3.12 15.70
C LYS A 62 -11.69 -2.21 14.83
N VAL A 63 -10.37 -2.49 14.73
CA VAL A 63 -9.50 -1.83 13.76
C VAL A 63 -9.86 -2.22 12.33
N MET A 64 -10.09 -3.53 12.10
CA MET A 64 -10.59 -4.02 10.80
C MET A 64 -12.00 -3.49 10.50
N THR A 65 -12.87 -3.47 11.51
CA THR A 65 -14.22 -2.92 11.37
C THR A 65 -14.18 -1.46 10.97
N ALA A 66 -13.34 -0.63 11.63
CA ALA A 66 -13.18 0.77 11.27
C ALA A 66 -12.62 0.95 9.85
N LEU A 67 -11.63 0.14 9.45
CA LEU A 67 -11.07 0.15 8.09
C LEU A 67 -12.16 -0.10 7.04
N VAL A 68 -12.95 -1.17 7.21
CA VAL A 68 -14.01 -1.51 6.25
C VAL A 68 -15.11 -0.44 6.21
N VAL A 69 -15.51 0.11 7.37
CA VAL A 69 -16.51 1.17 7.44
C VAL A 69 -16.02 2.45 6.75
N LEU A 70 -14.79 2.89 7.02
CA LEU A 70 -14.21 4.10 6.45
C LEU A 70 -14.04 4.02 4.92
N GLU A 71 -13.86 2.83 4.38
CA GLU A 71 -13.75 2.63 2.93
C GLU A 71 -15.12 2.57 2.21
N ASN A 72 -16.22 2.29 2.93
CA ASN A 72 -17.51 1.97 2.32
C ASN A 72 -18.68 2.89 2.75
N ALA A 73 -18.47 3.82 3.68
CA ALA A 73 -19.52 4.68 4.18
C ALA A 73 -19.12 6.16 4.24
N ASP A 74 -20.08 7.05 4.00
CA ASP A 74 -19.93 8.47 4.27
C ASP A 74 -20.06 8.72 5.80
N LEU A 75 -19.10 9.44 6.37
CA LEU A 75 -19.05 9.77 7.80
C LEU A 75 -20.29 10.53 8.29
N ASN A 76 -20.91 11.33 7.43
CA ASN A 76 -22.09 12.11 7.76
C ASN A 76 -23.41 11.35 7.56
N ALA A 77 -23.35 10.15 6.99
CA ALA A 77 -24.54 9.32 6.79
C ALA A 77 -25.18 8.96 8.13
N LYS A 78 -26.52 9.06 8.17
CA LYS A 78 -27.31 8.76 9.37
C LYS A 78 -27.64 7.28 9.42
N VAL A 79 -27.34 6.66 10.56
CA VAL A 79 -27.63 5.27 10.89
C VAL A 79 -28.76 5.24 11.91
N THR A 80 -29.89 4.62 11.55
CA THR A 80 -30.96 4.33 12.50
C THR A 80 -30.66 3.02 13.19
N ILE A 81 -30.64 3.02 14.52
CA ILE A 81 -30.28 1.85 15.32
C ILE A 81 -31.44 0.82 15.28
N GLY A 82 -31.10 -0.38 14.84
CA GLY A 82 -32.01 -1.52 14.81
C GLY A 82 -32.16 -2.22 16.16
N LYS A 83 -32.77 -3.41 16.15
CA LYS A 83 -33.02 -4.22 17.35
C LYS A 83 -31.77 -4.92 17.88
N ASN A 84 -30.86 -5.36 17.02
CA ASN A 84 -29.73 -6.20 17.42
C ASN A 84 -28.62 -5.41 18.15
N PRO A 85 -28.22 -4.19 17.73
CA PRO A 85 -27.16 -3.46 18.40
C PRO A 85 -27.35 -3.28 19.91
N PRO A 86 -28.56 -2.88 20.43
CA PRO A 86 -28.79 -2.77 21.87
C PRO A 86 -28.68 -4.09 22.66
N ALA A 87 -28.89 -5.23 21.98
CA ALA A 87 -28.90 -6.56 22.61
C ALA A 87 -27.51 -7.23 22.68
N VAL A 88 -26.47 -6.66 22.04
CA VAL A 88 -25.15 -7.27 22.01
C VAL A 88 -24.47 -7.25 23.38
N ASP A 89 -23.70 -8.31 23.68
CA ASP A 89 -22.95 -8.43 24.93
C ASP A 89 -21.68 -7.55 24.98
N GLY A 90 -21.16 -7.37 26.19
CA GLY A 90 -19.88 -6.72 26.47
C GLY A 90 -19.97 -5.20 26.61
N THR A 91 -18.88 -4.49 26.23
CA THR A 91 -18.83 -3.03 26.34
C THR A 91 -19.77 -2.37 25.33
N ARG A 92 -20.59 -1.43 25.80
CA ARG A 92 -21.61 -0.75 24.99
C ARG A 92 -21.61 0.77 25.26
N LEU A 93 -21.98 1.56 24.27
CA LEU A 93 -22.37 2.96 24.44
C LEU A 93 -23.76 3.07 25.12
N GLY A 94 -24.57 2.03 25.01
CA GLY A 94 -25.97 1.99 25.44
C GLY A 94 -26.90 2.58 24.38
N LEU A 95 -26.76 2.11 23.14
CA LEU A 95 -27.66 2.45 22.05
C LEU A 95 -29.07 1.94 22.34
N ILE A 96 -30.09 2.70 21.89
CA ILE A 96 -31.51 2.37 21.99
C ILE A 96 -32.07 2.19 20.57
N GLU A 97 -32.95 1.21 20.36
CA GLU A 97 -33.65 1.03 19.09
C GLU A 97 -34.36 2.32 18.65
N GLY A 98 -34.17 2.73 17.40
CA GLY A 98 -34.70 3.95 16.84
C GLY A 98 -33.84 5.21 17.07
N GLU A 99 -32.77 5.15 17.87
CA GLU A 99 -31.80 6.26 17.91
C GLU A 99 -31.17 6.46 16.52
N VAL A 100 -30.79 7.70 16.24
CA VAL A 100 -30.14 8.07 14.98
C VAL A 100 -28.81 8.76 15.28
N PHE A 101 -27.73 8.16 14.83
CA PHE A 101 -26.38 8.71 14.93
C PHE A 101 -25.72 8.73 13.54
N THR A 102 -24.68 9.54 13.36
CA THR A 102 -23.88 9.49 12.16
C THR A 102 -22.90 8.30 12.21
N VAL A 103 -22.40 7.88 11.05
CA VAL A 103 -21.31 6.90 10.97
C VAL A 103 -20.10 7.38 11.78
N ASN A 104 -19.79 8.69 11.73
CA ASN A 104 -18.72 9.31 12.52
C ASN A 104 -18.94 9.15 14.04
N ASP A 105 -20.17 9.40 14.53
CA ASP A 105 -20.49 9.20 15.96
C ASP A 105 -20.25 7.75 16.37
N LEU A 106 -20.76 6.78 15.61
CA LEU A 106 -20.62 5.36 15.91
C LEU A 106 -19.17 4.89 15.85
N LEU A 107 -18.36 5.40 14.91
CA LEU A 107 -16.92 5.12 14.83
C LEU A 107 -16.18 5.62 16.07
N HIS A 108 -16.49 6.82 16.56
CA HIS A 108 -15.91 7.34 17.80
C HIS A 108 -16.23 6.44 18.99
N ALA A 109 -17.50 6.07 19.18
CA ALA A 109 -17.89 5.15 20.26
C ALA A 109 -17.18 3.80 20.15
N MET A 110 -17.13 3.25 18.95
CA MET A 110 -16.52 1.94 18.69
C MET A 110 -15.01 1.95 18.96
N LEU A 111 -14.29 2.98 18.53
CA LEU A 111 -12.84 3.03 18.68
C LEU A 111 -12.41 3.50 20.08
N LEU A 112 -13.03 4.51 20.66
CA LEU A 112 -12.63 5.08 21.93
C LEU A 112 -13.11 4.24 23.11
N LEU A 113 -14.44 4.04 23.23
CA LEU A 113 -15.06 3.30 24.32
C LEU A 113 -14.97 1.77 24.13
N SER A 114 -14.81 1.32 22.87
CA SER A 114 -14.91 -0.08 22.46
C SER A 114 -16.34 -0.62 22.39
N GLY A 115 -17.33 0.22 22.02
CA GLY A 115 -18.75 -0.13 21.95
C GLY A 115 -19.03 -1.25 20.97
N ASN A 116 -19.53 -2.41 21.47
CA ASN A 116 -19.94 -3.56 20.65
C ASN A 116 -21.23 -3.25 19.91
N ASP A 117 -22.16 -2.55 20.56
CA ASP A 117 -23.40 -2.05 19.97
C ASP A 117 -23.16 -1.16 18.76
N CYS A 118 -22.20 -0.24 18.86
CA CYS A 118 -21.80 0.61 17.74
C CYS A 118 -21.13 -0.20 16.60
N ALA A 119 -20.34 -1.23 16.93
CA ALA A 119 -19.76 -2.09 15.92
C ALA A 119 -20.83 -2.88 15.14
N VAL A 120 -21.85 -3.40 15.84
CA VAL A 120 -22.96 -4.12 15.20
C VAL A 120 -23.81 -3.15 14.37
N ALA A 121 -24.14 -1.97 14.88
CA ALA A 121 -24.89 -0.96 14.11
C ALA A 121 -24.19 -0.56 12.81
N LEU A 122 -22.87 -0.34 12.85
CA LEU A 122 -22.05 -0.05 11.67
C LEU A 122 -22.02 -1.23 10.70
N ALA A 123 -21.89 -2.45 11.22
CA ALA A 123 -21.87 -3.65 10.40
C ALA A 123 -23.18 -3.89 9.67
N GLU A 124 -24.31 -3.73 10.35
CA GLU A 124 -25.65 -3.83 9.72
C GLU A 124 -25.87 -2.74 8.69
N TYR A 125 -25.42 -1.52 8.96
CA TYR A 125 -25.55 -0.40 8.03
C TYR A 125 -24.72 -0.61 6.74
N VAL A 126 -23.47 -1.06 6.86
CA VAL A 126 -22.54 -1.19 5.71
C VAL A 126 -22.70 -2.52 5.00
N GLY A 127 -22.84 -3.60 5.75
CA GLY A 127 -22.89 -4.98 5.23
C GLY A 127 -24.29 -5.56 5.06
N GLY A 128 -25.32 -4.82 5.49
CA GLY A 128 -26.70 -5.29 5.51
C GLY A 128 -27.01 -6.30 6.64
N SER A 129 -26.00 -6.98 7.16
CA SER A 129 -26.04 -7.87 8.32
C SER A 129 -24.65 -8.02 8.93
N VAL A 130 -24.56 -8.64 10.11
CA VAL A 130 -23.29 -8.98 10.75
C VAL A 130 -22.50 -9.97 9.89
N GLU A 131 -23.16 -10.95 9.30
CA GLU A 131 -22.55 -11.96 8.43
C GLU A 131 -22.02 -11.32 7.14
N GLY A 132 -22.83 -10.52 6.46
CA GLY A 132 -22.42 -9.80 5.24
C GLY A 132 -21.23 -8.88 5.49
N PHE A 133 -21.22 -8.21 6.66
CA PHE A 133 -20.07 -7.39 7.05
C PHE A 133 -18.82 -8.25 7.36
N ALA A 134 -18.97 -9.40 7.99
CA ALA A 134 -17.85 -10.33 8.23
C ALA A 134 -17.24 -10.83 6.92
N GLU A 135 -18.04 -11.06 5.88
CA GLU A 135 -17.52 -11.37 4.53
C GLU A 135 -16.68 -10.22 3.97
N MET A 136 -17.14 -8.96 4.13
CA MET A 136 -16.36 -7.78 3.73
C MET A 136 -15.04 -7.68 4.49
N MET A 137 -15.03 -7.96 5.82
CA MET A 137 -13.81 -8.00 6.63
C MET A 137 -12.83 -9.05 6.12
N ASN A 138 -13.31 -10.25 5.82
CA ASN A 138 -12.50 -11.37 5.33
C ASN A 138 -11.94 -11.09 3.92
N LYS A 139 -12.72 -10.44 3.07
CA LYS A 139 -12.26 -9.97 1.76
C LYS A 139 -11.14 -8.94 1.92
N LYS A 140 -11.34 -7.93 2.77
CA LYS A 140 -10.33 -6.91 3.06
C LYS A 140 -9.05 -7.52 3.64
N ALA A 141 -9.14 -8.48 4.55
CA ALA A 141 -7.99 -9.19 5.10
C ALA A 141 -7.12 -9.82 3.99
N LYS A 142 -7.74 -10.50 3.03
CA LYS A 142 -7.03 -11.08 1.87
C LYS A 142 -6.39 -10.01 0.99
N GLU A 143 -7.09 -8.90 0.71
CA GLU A 143 -6.60 -7.80 -0.13
C GLU A 143 -5.32 -7.16 0.44
N ILE A 144 -5.22 -7.04 1.76
CA ILE A 144 -4.06 -6.43 2.44
C ILE A 144 -2.99 -7.46 2.84
N GLY A 145 -3.16 -8.74 2.48
CA GLY A 145 -2.21 -9.81 2.77
C GLY A 145 -2.30 -10.41 4.18
N ALA A 146 -3.34 -10.10 4.96
CA ALA A 146 -3.62 -10.69 6.28
C ALA A 146 -4.29 -12.08 6.13
N ASN A 147 -3.55 -13.01 5.54
CA ASN A 147 -4.08 -14.28 5.04
C ASN A 147 -4.34 -15.34 6.14
N ASN A 148 -3.85 -15.12 7.36
CA ASN A 148 -4.07 -16.00 8.51
C ASN A 148 -5.14 -15.44 9.45
N SER A 149 -6.02 -14.58 8.94
CA SER A 149 -7.11 -13.95 9.68
C SER A 149 -8.46 -14.44 9.18
N HIS A 150 -9.39 -14.68 10.12
CA HIS A 150 -10.77 -14.96 9.83
C HIS A 150 -11.68 -14.25 10.85
N PHE A 151 -12.63 -13.48 10.37
CA PHE A 151 -13.55 -12.68 11.16
C PHE A 151 -14.98 -13.21 11.02
N THR A 152 -15.67 -13.38 12.14
CA THR A 152 -17.07 -13.85 12.19
C THR A 152 -18.02 -12.75 12.67
N ASN A 153 -17.48 -11.69 13.29
CA ASN A 153 -18.26 -10.57 13.81
C ASN A 153 -17.43 -9.26 13.84
N PRO A 154 -18.08 -8.07 13.92
CA PRO A 154 -17.39 -6.79 13.87
C PRO A 154 -16.77 -6.34 15.19
N SER A 155 -17.08 -7.01 16.30
CA SER A 155 -16.75 -6.56 17.65
C SER A 155 -15.53 -7.25 18.28
N GLY A 156 -15.24 -8.49 17.84
CA GLY A 156 -14.24 -9.37 18.43
C GLY A 156 -14.76 -10.11 19.66
N LEU A 157 -16.08 -10.26 19.80
CA LEU A 157 -16.66 -11.24 20.71
C LEU A 157 -16.16 -12.63 20.32
N TYR A 158 -15.99 -13.48 21.34
CA TYR A 158 -15.39 -14.78 21.15
C TYR A 158 -16.22 -15.67 20.22
N ASP A 159 -15.55 -16.25 19.28
CA ASP A 159 -15.98 -17.33 18.41
C ASP A 159 -14.72 -18.15 18.08
N GLU A 160 -14.84 -19.48 18.03
CA GLU A 160 -13.69 -20.38 17.82
C GLU A 160 -12.99 -20.14 16.48
N ASN A 161 -13.73 -19.68 15.49
CA ASN A 161 -13.23 -19.36 14.14
C ASN A 161 -12.76 -17.90 13.99
N HIS A 162 -13.01 -17.03 15.01
CA HIS A 162 -12.61 -15.63 14.99
C HIS A 162 -11.15 -15.48 15.43
N LYS A 163 -10.23 -15.56 14.47
CA LYS A 163 -8.78 -15.60 14.70
C LYS A 163 -8.02 -14.61 13.82
N THR A 164 -6.88 -14.19 14.31
CA THR A 164 -5.86 -13.45 13.56
C THR A 164 -4.47 -13.80 14.12
N THR A 165 -3.42 -13.25 13.52
CA THR A 165 -2.06 -13.37 14.05
C THR A 165 -1.50 -12.00 14.44
N PRO A 166 -0.46 -11.91 15.29
CA PRO A 166 0.20 -10.64 15.58
C PRO A 166 0.67 -9.90 14.32
N TYR A 167 1.16 -10.64 13.32
CA TYR A 167 1.58 -10.08 12.03
C TYR A 167 0.40 -9.53 11.22
N ASP A 168 -0.66 -10.31 11.08
CA ASP A 168 -1.85 -9.88 10.33
C ASP A 168 -2.53 -8.67 11.01
N LEU A 169 -2.60 -8.65 12.34
CA LEU A 169 -3.12 -7.51 13.10
C LEU A 169 -2.26 -6.25 12.86
N ALA A 170 -0.93 -6.40 12.71
CA ALA A 170 -0.06 -5.29 12.36
C ALA A 170 -0.32 -4.79 10.92
N LEU A 171 -0.56 -5.68 9.94
CA LEU A 171 -0.95 -5.32 8.58
C LEU A 171 -2.29 -4.56 8.56
N ILE A 172 -3.29 -5.06 9.30
CA ILE A 172 -4.60 -4.41 9.45
C ILE A 172 -4.44 -3.02 10.06
N THR A 173 -3.65 -2.88 11.12
CA THR A 173 -3.40 -1.61 11.78
C THR A 173 -2.63 -0.64 10.86
N ARG A 174 -1.69 -1.16 10.08
CA ARG A 174 -0.95 -0.42 9.06
C ARG A 174 -1.87 0.19 8.01
N GLU A 175 -2.80 -0.59 7.51
CA GLU A 175 -3.75 -0.13 6.49
C GLU A 175 -4.75 0.86 7.08
N ALA A 176 -5.30 0.58 8.25
CA ALA A 176 -6.18 1.50 8.95
C ALA A 176 -5.50 2.86 9.20
N ALA A 177 -4.23 2.87 9.62
CA ALA A 177 -3.48 4.11 9.88
C ALA A 177 -3.20 4.96 8.62
N LYS A 178 -3.33 4.40 7.41
CA LYS A 178 -3.26 5.13 6.13
C LYS A 178 -4.62 5.62 5.66
N THR A 179 -5.70 4.98 6.14
CA THR A 179 -7.07 5.31 5.71
C THR A 179 -7.46 6.69 6.24
N PRO A 180 -8.03 7.56 5.41
CA PRO A 180 -8.48 8.88 5.83
C PRO A 180 -9.39 8.80 7.07
N HIS A 181 -9.28 9.79 7.95
CA HIS A 181 -10.03 9.95 9.19
C HIS A 181 -9.77 8.91 10.29
N TYR A 182 -9.14 7.77 10.02
CA TYR A 182 -8.89 6.77 11.07
C TYR A 182 -8.10 7.33 12.27
N LEU A 183 -6.97 7.99 11.98
CA LEU A 183 -6.14 8.56 13.05
C LEU A 183 -6.88 9.69 13.78
N GLU A 184 -7.57 10.58 13.05
CA GLU A 184 -8.35 11.67 13.60
C GLU A 184 -9.38 11.17 14.64
N ILE A 185 -10.18 10.17 14.26
CA ILE A 185 -11.21 9.58 15.13
C ILE A 185 -10.57 8.88 16.32
N SER A 186 -9.56 8.04 16.09
CA SER A 186 -8.98 7.18 17.11
C SER A 186 -8.04 7.90 18.10
N GLN A 187 -7.59 9.11 17.78
CA GLN A 187 -6.77 9.98 18.65
C GLN A 187 -7.60 10.80 19.62
N ALA A 188 -8.89 10.98 19.39
CA ALA A 188 -9.74 11.78 20.26
C ALA A 188 -9.68 11.26 21.70
N ALA A 189 -9.42 12.15 22.68
CA ALA A 189 -9.34 11.76 24.08
C ALA A 189 -10.72 11.42 24.66
N VAL A 190 -11.74 12.19 24.23
CA VAL A 190 -13.15 12.04 24.58
C VAL A 190 -13.99 12.52 23.40
N TYR A 191 -15.16 11.93 23.22
CA TYR A 191 -16.13 12.36 22.23
C TYR A 191 -17.48 12.53 22.89
N GLU A 192 -18.10 13.74 22.74
CA GLU A 192 -19.45 14.06 23.18
C GLU A 192 -20.43 13.85 22.02
N PHE A 193 -21.42 13.01 22.23
CA PHE A 193 -22.45 12.70 21.24
C PHE A 193 -23.53 13.77 21.20
N PRO A 194 -24.21 13.97 20.07
CA PRO A 194 -25.44 14.73 20.04
C PRO A 194 -26.48 14.10 21.00
N PRO A 195 -27.39 14.88 21.55
CA PRO A 195 -28.47 14.34 22.39
C PRO A 195 -29.28 13.29 21.62
N SER A 196 -29.62 12.19 22.30
CA SER A 196 -30.47 11.14 21.75
C SER A 196 -31.80 11.71 21.24
N ASN A 197 -32.21 11.38 20.04
CA ASN A 197 -33.48 11.75 19.45
C ASN A 197 -34.69 11.02 20.10
N ILE A 198 -34.43 10.04 20.97
CA ILE A 198 -35.46 9.25 21.67
C ILE A 198 -35.75 9.85 23.05
N ASN A 199 -34.70 10.12 23.85
CA ASN A 199 -34.87 10.54 25.24
C ASN A 199 -34.14 11.83 25.63
N GLY A 200 -33.39 12.44 24.66
CA GLY A 200 -32.65 13.68 24.90
C GLY A 200 -31.35 13.49 25.71
N GLU A 201 -30.99 12.26 26.09
CA GLU A 201 -29.78 12.00 26.87
C GLU A 201 -28.52 12.27 26.05
N LYS A 202 -27.51 12.81 26.72
CA LYS A 202 -26.17 12.95 26.18
C LYS A 202 -25.31 11.76 26.57
N LYS A 203 -24.48 11.33 25.63
CA LYS A 203 -23.52 10.19 25.80
C LYS A 203 -22.11 10.70 25.57
N TRP A 204 -21.11 10.03 26.16
CA TRP A 204 -19.70 10.32 26.00
C TRP A 204 -18.92 9.03 25.79
N ALA A 205 -17.86 9.09 25.01
CA ALA A 205 -16.92 8.01 24.85
C ALA A 205 -15.51 8.47 25.25
N ASP A 206 -14.97 7.92 26.34
CA ASP A 206 -13.60 8.11 26.76
C ASP A 206 -12.66 7.14 26.08
N ASN A 207 -11.53 7.64 25.59
CA ASN A 207 -10.53 6.80 24.96
C ASN A 207 -9.85 5.88 25.96
N LYS A 208 -9.92 4.56 25.71
CA LYS A 208 -9.28 3.52 26.56
C LYS A 208 -7.78 3.38 26.32
N ASN A 209 -7.23 4.02 25.28
CA ASN A 209 -5.80 3.98 24.99
C ASN A 209 -5.01 4.88 25.97
N SER A 210 -4.37 4.27 26.96
CA SER A 210 -3.61 5.00 27.97
C SER A 210 -2.32 5.62 27.46
N LEU A 211 -1.79 5.20 26.29
CA LEU A 211 -0.56 5.80 25.72
C LEU A 211 -0.76 7.25 25.26
N ILE A 212 -1.97 7.63 24.83
CA ILE A 212 -2.25 8.99 24.33
C ILE A 212 -2.78 9.93 25.43
N ARG A 213 -3.14 9.42 26.59
CA ARG A 213 -3.72 10.20 27.68
C ARG A 213 -2.62 10.85 28.53
N LYS A 214 -2.47 12.18 28.45
CA LYS A 214 -1.40 12.95 29.13
C LYS A 214 -1.33 12.75 30.65
N ASN A 215 -2.46 12.44 31.29
CA ASN A 215 -2.55 12.18 32.74
C ASN A 215 -2.36 10.69 33.09
N SER A 216 -2.07 9.83 32.13
CA SER A 216 -1.79 8.42 32.36
C SER A 216 -0.33 8.19 32.72
N MET A 217 -0.05 7.26 33.64
CA MET A 217 1.30 6.78 33.89
C MET A 217 1.94 6.09 32.68
N TYR A 218 1.13 5.66 31.73
CA TYR A 218 1.55 5.02 30.48
C TYR A 218 1.75 6.00 29.33
N TYR A 219 1.51 7.30 29.54
CA TYR A 219 1.61 8.29 28.46
C TYR A 219 2.92 8.17 27.68
N TYR A 220 2.80 8.21 26.36
CA TYR A 220 3.93 8.20 25.44
C TYR A 220 3.73 9.31 24.38
N PRO A 221 4.60 10.33 24.34
CA PRO A 221 4.35 11.54 23.53
C PRO A 221 4.31 11.29 22.02
N TYR A 222 4.87 10.18 21.58
CA TYR A 222 4.89 9.80 20.16
C TYR A 222 3.73 8.88 19.75
N ALA A 223 2.92 8.40 20.69
CA ALA A 223 1.78 7.55 20.39
C ALA A 223 0.70 8.35 19.63
N LEU A 224 0.25 7.81 18.50
CA LEU A 224 -0.81 8.38 17.70
C LEU A 224 -2.17 7.74 18.03
N THR A 225 -2.24 6.43 18.09
CA THR A 225 -3.49 5.69 18.29
C THR A 225 -3.21 4.34 18.93
N GLY A 226 -4.27 3.66 19.38
CA GLY A 226 -4.20 2.27 19.80
C GLY A 226 -5.56 1.72 20.20
N LYS A 227 -5.73 0.42 20.05
CA LYS A 227 -6.94 -0.31 20.40
C LYS A 227 -6.64 -1.46 21.35
N THR A 228 -7.31 -1.48 22.49
CA THR A 228 -7.24 -2.57 23.48
C THR A 228 -8.32 -3.60 23.20
N GLY A 229 -8.06 -4.87 23.56
CA GLY A 229 -9.00 -5.96 23.52
C GLY A 229 -8.87 -6.84 24.76
N TYR A 230 -9.98 -7.42 25.22
CA TYR A 230 -10.00 -8.42 26.28
C TYR A 230 -11.24 -9.32 26.14
N THR A 231 -11.03 -10.60 26.19
CA THR A 231 -12.02 -11.64 26.53
C THR A 231 -11.31 -12.66 27.45
N ILE A 232 -12.07 -13.56 28.08
CA ILE A 232 -11.47 -14.60 28.91
C ILE A 232 -10.52 -15.47 28.07
N ASP A 233 -10.90 -15.82 26.85
CA ASP A 233 -10.13 -16.70 25.96
C ASP A 233 -8.95 -15.98 25.28
N ALA A 234 -9.16 -14.75 24.82
CA ALA A 234 -8.12 -13.96 24.17
C ALA A 234 -7.10 -13.36 25.15
N LYS A 235 -7.42 -13.31 26.47
CA LYS A 235 -6.67 -12.49 27.41
C LYS A 235 -6.59 -11.02 26.95
N HIS A 236 -5.50 -10.34 27.23
CA HIS A 236 -5.31 -8.94 26.79
C HIS A 236 -4.63 -8.90 25.43
N SER A 237 -5.22 -8.15 24.51
CA SER A 237 -4.65 -7.82 23.21
C SER A 237 -4.55 -6.31 23.04
N TYR A 238 -3.56 -5.85 22.28
CA TYR A 238 -3.34 -4.44 22.02
C TYR A 238 -2.68 -4.25 20.65
N THR A 239 -3.11 -3.24 19.92
CA THR A 239 -2.40 -2.73 18.74
C THR A 239 -2.33 -1.22 18.82
N SER A 240 -1.21 -0.64 18.39
CA SER A 240 -0.99 0.80 18.44
C SER A 240 -0.04 1.28 17.36
N VAL A 241 -0.03 2.59 17.15
CA VAL A 241 0.85 3.29 16.20
C VAL A 241 1.53 4.43 16.95
N ALA A 242 2.84 4.58 16.73
CA ALA A 242 3.62 5.73 17.18
C ALA A 242 4.41 6.32 16.03
N GLU A 243 4.68 7.63 16.07
CA GLU A 243 5.48 8.33 15.07
C GLU A 243 6.50 9.24 15.75
N LYS A 244 7.76 9.14 15.32
CA LYS A 244 8.86 9.97 15.78
C LYS A 244 9.78 10.27 14.59
N ASP A 245 10.12 11.55 14.43
CA ASP A 245 11.04 12.02 13.38
C ASP A 245 10.66 11.55 11.95
N GLY A 246 9.34 11.46 11.66
CA GLY A 246 8.82 11.02 10.37
C GLY A 246 8.80 9.51 10.14
N GLN A 247 9.35 8.71 11.06
CA GLN A 247 9.20 7.26 11.06
C GLN A 247 7.98 6.84 11.87
N ARG A 248 7.13 6.00 11.29
CA ARG A 248 5.93 5.47 11.94
C ARG A 248 6.10 3.98 12.19
N LEU A 249 5.85 3.56 13.44
CA LEU A 249 5.95 2.17 13.87
C LEU A 249 4.62 1.67 14.40
N ILE A 250 4.36 0.38 14.21
CA ILE A 250 3.17 -0.32 14.66
C ILE A 250 3.60 -1.41 15.63
N ALA A 251 3.00 -1.42 16.82
CA ALA A 251 3.22 -2.46 17.81
C ALA A 251 1.92 -3.23 18.05
N THR A 252 1.99 -4.57 18.00
CA THR A 252 0.87 -5.48 18.29
C THR A 252 1.25 -6.47 19.38
N PHE A 253 0.30 -6.75 20.25
CA PHE A 253 0.43 -7.69 21.36
C PHE A 253 -0.84 -8.52 21.42
N MET A 254 -0.70 -9.82 21.50
CA MET A 254 -1.82 -10.73 21.62
C MET A 254 -1.60 -11.73 22.75
N ARG A 255 -2.68 -11.99 23.50
CA ARG A 255 -2.73 -12.94 24.59
C ARG A 255 -1.69 -12.67 25.68
N SER A 256 -1.73 -11.45 26.26
CA SER A 256 -1.01 -11.11 27.48
C SER A 256 -1.84 -11.46 28.72
N ASP A 257 -1.24 -12.12 29.68
CA ASP A 257 -1.90 -12.46 30.95
C ASP A 257 -1.99 -11.26 31.90
N ILE A 258 -1.09 -10.29 31.76
CA ILE A 258 -0.97 -9.14 32.66
C ILE A 258 -1.70 -7.94 32.08
N LYS A 259 -2.73 -7.48 32.77
CA LYS A 259 -3.48 -6.28 32.39
C LYS A 259 -2.57 -5.06 32.29
N ASN A 260 -2.68 -4.31 31.21
CA ASN A 260 -1.95 -3.04 30.95
C ASN A 260 -0.42 -3.17 30.74
N SER A 261 0.19 -4.36 30.90
CA SER A 261 1.63 -4.54 30.63
C SER A 261 1.97 -4.19 29.16
N PHE A 262 1.05 -4.46 28.23
CA PHE A 262 1.20 -4.12 26.82
C PHE A 262 1.44 -2.62 26.58
N PHE A 263 1.03 -1.71 27.47
CA PHE A 263 1.36 -0.29 27.36
C PHE A 263 2.85 -0.03 27.62
N LEU A 264 3.44 -0.68 28.62
CA LEU A 264 4.87 -0.60 28.90
C LEU A 264 5.67 -1.28 27.79
N ASN A 265 5.28 -2.49 27.43
CA ASN A 265 5.91 -3.24 26.35
C ASN A 265 5.89 -2.47 25.02
N ALA A 266 4.79 -1.74 24.72
CA ALA A 266 4.70 -0.89 23.53
C ALA A 266 5.71 0.26 23.58
N LYS A 267 5.85 0.95 24.72
CA LYS A 267 6.88 2.00 24.89
C LYS A 267 8.28 1.42 24.67
N ASP A 268 8.59 0.29 25.28
CA ASP A 268 9.90 -0.34 25.18
C ASP A 268 10.20 -0.77 23.74
N LEU A 269 9.22 -1.35 23.03
CA LEU A 269 9.37 -1.70 21.61
C LEU A 269 9.51 -0.46 20.72
N TYR A 270 8.76 0.62 20.99
CA TYR A 270 8.91 1.86 20.22
C TYR A 270 10.29 2.49 20.43
N GLU A 271 10.76 2.60 21.68
CA GLU A 271 12.11 3.08 21.96
C GLU A 271 13.18 2.18 21.32
N TYR A 272 13.01 0.86 21.38
CA TYR A 272 13.88 -0.07 20.67
C TYR A 272 13.88 0.21 19.15
N GLY A 273 12.71 0.36 18.53
CA GLY A 273 12.59 0.62 17.11
C GLY A 273 13.23 1.95 16.70
N PHE A 274 12.86 3.05 17.33
CA PHE A 274 13.35 4.38 16.99
C PHE A 274 14.83 4.60 17.32
N ASN A 275 15.38 3.87 18.29
CA ASN A 275 16.78 4.03 18.67
C ASN A 275 17.74 3.14 17.87
N ASN A 276 17.24 2.06 17.24
CA ASN A 276 18.09 1.10 16.55
C ASN A 276 17.90 1.05 15.03
N PHE A 277 16.80 1.60 14.51
CA PHE A 277 16.50 1.57 13.09
C PHE A 277 16.22 2.97 12.55
N SER A 278 16.55 3.17 11.29
CA SER A 278 16.29 4.41 10.54
C SER A 278 15.51 4.10 9.26
N LEU A 279 14.51 4.94 8.98
CA LEU A 279 13.77 4.92 7.71
C LEU A 279 14.48 5.83 6.71
N VAL A 280 14.94 5.27 5.60
CA VAL A 280 15.60 5.98 4.51
C VAL A 280 14.63 6.07 3.32
N LYS A 281 14.38 7.27 2.82
CA LYS A 281 13.67 7.43 1.56
C LYS A 281 14.67 7.24 0.41
N LEU A 282 14.49 6.19 -0.38
CA LEU A 282 15.34 5.86 -1.52
C LEU A 282 14.97 6.70 -2.75
N TYR A 283 13.68 6.78 -3.05
CA TYR A 283 13.13 7.52 -4.18
C TYR A 283 11.83 8.22 -3.80
N SER A 284 11.60 9.40 -4.39
CA SER A 284 10.33 10.12 -4.26
C SER A 284 9.47 9.89 -5.50
N LYS A 285 8.16 9.84 -5.32
CA LYS A 285 7.21 9.83 -6.45
C LYS A 285 7.49 11.01 -7.39
N GLY A 286 7.60 10.72 -8.70
CA GLY A 286 7.93 11.72 -9.72
C GLY A 286 9.42 12.03 -9.87
N GLN A 287 10.30 11.44 -9.04
CA GLN A 287 11.74 11.54 -9.19
C GLN A 287 12.21 10.77 -10.42
N GLU A 288 13.11 11.35 -11.21
CA GLU A 288 13.84 10.61 -12.23
C GLU A 288 14.80 9.61 -11.58
N VAL A 289 14.68 8.35 -11.95
CA VAL A 289 15.45 7.23 -11.36
C VAL A 289 16.26 6.47 -12.39
N SER A 290 15.95 6.63 -13.66
CA SER A 290 16.63 6.00 -14.79
C SER A 290 16.23 6.69 -16.09
N SER A 291 16.73 6.21 -17.21
CA SER A 291 16.31 6.63 -18.55
C SER A 291 16.21 5.40 -19.47
N CYS A 292 15.45 5.53 -20.56
CA CYS A 292 15.24 4.50 -21.56
C CYS A 292 15.43 5.03 -22.97
N GLU A 293 16.27 4.37 -23.77
CA GLU A 293 16.34 4.62 -25.21
C GLU A 293 15.10 4.02 -25.87
N VAL A 294 14.29 4.87 -26.51
CA VAL A 294 13.06 4.45 -27.20
C VAL A 294 13.25 4.34 -28.71
N ASP A 295 14.26 5.03 -29.23
CA ASP A 295 14.79 4.89 -30.59
C ASP A 295 16.24 5.43 -30.63
N LYS A 296 16.91 5.40 -31.81
CA LYS A 296 18.32 5.73 -31.99
C LYS A 296 18.70 7.15 -31.53
N ASP A 297 17.74 8.06 -31.49
CA ASP A 297 17.99 9.48 -31.25
C ASP A 297 17.19 10.03 -30.05
N THR A 298 16.40 9.18 -29.39
CA THR A 298 15.47 9.62 -28.33
C THR A 298 15.65 8.79 -27.06
N THR A 299 16.04 9.45 -25.98
CA THR A 299 16.10 8.91 -24.62
C THR A 299 15.05 9.58 -23.77
N ILE A 300 14.23 8.82 -23.06
CA ILE A 300 13.15 9.32 -22.21
C ILE A 300 13.55 9.13 -20.75
N PRO A 301 13.42 10.15 -19.88
CA PRO A 301 13.58 9.97 -18.45
C PRO A 301 12.45 9.11 -17.88
N LEU A 302 12.81 8.26 -16.94
CA LEU A 302 11.89 7.33 -16.26
C LEU A 302 11.68 7.78 -14.81
N LEU A 303 10.43 8.00 -14.45
CA LEU A 303 10.02 8.54 -13.15
C LEU A 303 9.49 7.44 -12.23
N ALA A 304 9.85 7.50 -10.96
CA ALA A 304 9.28 6.66 -9.91
C ALA A 304 7.77 6.95 -9.76
N THR A 305 6.93 5.91 -9.73
CA THR A 305 5.47 6.06 -9.60
C THR A 305 5.00 6.20 -8.16
N GLN A 306 5.86 5.89 -7.21
CA GLN A 306 5.58 5.96 -5.77
C GLN A 306 6.85 6.31 -4.98
N ASP A 307 6.65 6.72 -3.71
CA ASP A 307 7.74 6.83 -2.76
C ASP A 307 8.27 5.43 -2.42
N VAL A 308 9.59 5.27 -2.37
CA VAL A 308 10.25 4.02 -1.98
C VAL A 308 11.08 4.28 -0.73
N TYR A 309 10.81 3.51 0.31
CA TYR A 309 11.50 3.59 1.58
C TYR A 309 12.25 2.29 1.89
N TYR A 310 13.29 2.38 2.69
CA TYR A 310 14.06 1.25 3.19
C TYR A 310 14.39 1.45 4.67
N VAL A 311 14.30 0.38 5.45
CA VAL A 311 14.73 0.40 6.86
C VAL A 311 16.10 -0.23 6.99
N THR A 312 17.03 0.53 7.58
CA THR A 312 18.38 0.08 7.90
C THR A 312 18.67 0.24 9.40
N ASP A 313 19.75 -0.35 9.88
CA ASP A 313 20.24 -0.09 11.23
C ASP A 313 20.68 1.36 11.36
N LYS A 314 20.44 1.95 12.52
CA LYS A 314 20.77 3.35 12.79
C LYS A 314 22.29 3.58 12.65
N GLY A 315 22.66 4.65 11.94
CA GLY A 315 24.05 4.96 11.61
C GLY A 315 24.56 4.28 10.32
N GLN A 316 23.75 3.41 9.68
CA GLN A 316 24.09 2.76 8.41
C GLN A 316 23.41 3.42 7.19
N GLU A 317 22.75 4.55 7.35
CA GLU A 317 21.95 5.22 6.31
C GLU A 317 22.79 5.55 5.07
N LYS A 318 24.06 5.92 5.27
CA LYS A 318 25.00 6.26 4.19
C LYS A 318 25.53 5.03 3.41
N ASN A 319 25.35 3.84 3.98
CA ASN A 319 25.83 2.59 3.39
C ASN A 319 24.74 1.89 2.56
N VAL A 320 23.57 2.52 2.39
CA VAL A 320 22.48 1.99 1.57
C VAL A 320 22.75 2.32 0.11
N ASN A 321 23.21 1.33 -0.66
CA ASN A 321 23.42 1.46 -2.09
C ASN A 321 22.17 0.99 -2.84
N THR A 322 21.70 1.79 -3.78
CA THR A 322 20.48 1.48 -4.54
C THR A 322 20.73 1.45 -6.04
N LYS A 323 20.01 0.57 -6.74
CA LYS A 323 20.00 0.49 -8.19
C LYS A 323 18.57 0.18 -8.66
N VAL A 324 18.12 0.84 -9.73
CA VAL A 324 16.86 0.50 -10.41
C VAL A 324 17.20 -0.30 -11.66
N GLU A 325 16.69 -1.50 -11.76
CA GLU A 325 16.85 -2.36 -12.94
C GLU A 325 15.50 -2.49 -13.65
N SER A 326 15.37 -1.89 -14.84
CA SER A 326 14.16 -1.95 -15.64
C SER A 326 14.18 -3.14 -16.61
N GLU A 327 12.99 -3.65 -16.92
CA GLU A 327 12.79 -4.63 -17.98
C GLU A 327 13.21 -4.06 -19.34
N THR A 328 13.67 -4.94 -20.23
CA THR A 328 13.94 -4.57 -21.61
C THR A 328 12.66 -4.68 -22.42
N LYS A 329 12.16 -3.55 -22.95
CA LYS A 329 10.94 -3.46 -23.75
C LYS A 329 11.15 -2.55 -24.96
N ASP A 330 10.78 -3.00 -26.14
CA ASP A 330 10.82 -2.16 -27.34
C ASP A 330 9.65 -1.15 -27.32
N LEU A 331 10.00 0.11 -27.10
CA LEU A 331 9.07 1.23 -27.09
C LEU A 331 9.12 2.06 -28.40
N SER A 332 9.87 1.63 -29.39
CA SER A 332 10.09 2.38 -30.65
C SER A 332 8.79 2.76 -31.39
N LYS A 333 7.76 1.93 -31.24
CA LYS A 333 6.44 2.11 -31.89
C LYS A 333 5.32 2.47 -30.90
N THR A 334 5.66 2.84 -29.66
CA THR A 334 4.68 3.11 -28.60
C THR A 334 4.57 4.61 -28.37
N SER A 335 3.35 5.14 -28.45
CA SER A 335 3.02 6.50 -28.00
C SER A 335 2.60 6.44 -26.55
N PHE A 336 3.00 7.42 -25.75
CA PHE A 336 2.62 7.55 -24.35
C PHE A 336 2.69 9.02 -23.90
N LYS A 337 2.04 9.31 -22.78
CA LYS A 337 2.07 10.64 -22.15
C LYS A 337 2.95 10.63 -20.91
N ARG A 338 3.44 11.80 -20.55
CA ARG A 338 4.13 12.02 -19.28
C ARG A 338 3.28 11.52 -18.11
N GLY A 339 3.87 10.74 -17.23
CA GLY A 339 3.20 10.13 -16.08
C GLY A 339 2.53 8.78 -16.36
N GLU A 340 2.45 8.35 -17.61
CA GLU A 340 1.96 7.02 -17.98
C GLU A 340 2.99 5.95 -17.65
N VAL A 341 2.57 4.84 -17.02
CA VAL A 341 3.44 3.71 -16.71
C VAL A 341 3.81 2.98 -17.99
N ILE A 342 5.11 2.92 -18.31
CA ILE A 342 5.59 2.35 -19.58
C ILE A 342 6.50 1.13 -19.38
N LEU A 343 7.15 1.00 -18.22
CA LEU A 343 8.06 -0.10 -17.88
C LEU A 343 7.83 -0.60 -16.46
N ASN A 344 8.15 -1.87 -16.24
CA ASN A 344 8.34 -2.41 -14.90
C ASN A 344 9.83 -2.38 -14.55
N SER A 345 10.12 -2.20 -13.29
CA SER A 345 11.49 -2.29 -12.78
C SER A 345 11.51 -2.90 -11.38
N GLU A 346 12.70 -3.25 -10.95
CA GLU A 346 12.98 -3.69 -9.60
C GLU A 346 14.03 -2.79 -8.97
N VAL A 347 13.74 -2.33 -7.77
CA VAL A 347 14.72 -1.64 -6.94
C VAL A 347 15.57 -2.67 -6.25
N LYS A 348 16.89 -2.58 -6.41
CA LYS A 348 17.87 -3.35 -5.63
C LYS A 348 18.44 -2.47 -4.54
N VAL A 349 18.61 -3.06 -3.37
CA VAL A 349 19.32 -2.47 -2.24
C VAL A 349 20.48 -3.38 -1.87
N ASN A 350 21.71 -2.84 -1.87
CA ASN A 350 22.94 -3.58 -1.61
C ASN A 350 23.09 -4.84 -2.51
N ASN A 351 22.66 -4.74 -3.77
CA ASN A 351 22.63 -5.78 -4.80
C ASN A 351 21.58 -6.89 -4.61
N GLU A 352 20.70 -6.78 -3.61
CA GLU A 352 19.58 -7.70 -3.41
C GLU A 352 18.28 -7.08 -3.93
N ASN A 353 17.42 -7.91 -4.54
CA ASN A 353 16.10 -7.49 -4.99
C ASN A 353 15.27 -7.05 -3.78
N TYR A 354 14.66 -5.87 -3.87
CA TYR A 354 13.95 -5.28 -2.74
C TYR A 354 12.45 -5.08 -3.00
N ILE A 355 12.10 -4.31 -4.04
CA ILE A 355 10.70 -4.02 -4.35
C ILE A 355 10.50 -3.71 -5.83
N ALA A 356 9.39 -4.16 -6.40
CA ALA A 356 8.97 -3.76 -7.73
C ALA A 356 8.58 -2.28 -7.75
N LEU A 357 9.06 -1.56 -8.77
CA LEU A 357 8.78 -0.14 -8.98
C LEU A 357 8.37 0.07 -10.44
N PRO A 358 7.07 0.19 -10.74
CA PRO A 358 6.62 0.62 -12.05
C PRO A 358 7.20 2.01 -12.38
N LEU A 359 7.66 2.21 -13.62
CA LEU A 359 8.25 3.46 -14.07
C LEU A 359 7.34 4.17 -15.06
N ALA A 360 7.15 5.47 -14.83
CA ALA A 360 6.35 6.32 -15.69
C ALA A 360 7.25 7.11 -16.65
N ALA A 361 6.72 7.47 -17.84
CA ALA A 361 7.38 8.34 -18.78
C ALA A 361 7.57 9.76 -18.21
N GLY A 362 8.75 10.34 -18.33
CA GLY A 362 9.04 11.71 -17.91
C GLY A 362 8.62 12.76 -18.93
N GLU A 363 8.34 12.35 -20.17
CA GLU A 363 7.96 13.21 -21.29
C GLU A 363 6.86 12.56 -22.14
N ASP A 364 6.18 13.38 -22.95
CA ASP A 364 5.21 12.91 -23.94
C ASP A 364 5.94 12.36 -25.17
N ARG A 365 5.43 11.28 -25.74
CA ARG A 365 5.89 10.76 -27.01
C ARG A 365 4.71 10.43 -27.93
N GLU A 366 4.74 10.94 -29.15
CA GLU A 366 3.81 10.63 -30.20
C GLU A 366 4.54 9.96 -31.38
N VAL A 367 4.19 8.70 -31.65
CA VAL A 367 4.70 7.96 -32.82
C VAL A 367 3.72 8.16 -33.97
N LYS A 368 4.16 8.86 -35.00
CA LYS A 368 3.34 9.04 -36.21
C LYS A 368 3.18 7.69 -36.93
N PRO A 369 1.97 7.30 -37.31
CA PRO A 369 1.77 6.06 -38.09
C PRO A 369 2.57 6.12 -39.40
N VAL A 370 3.21 5.02 -39.78
CA VAL A 370 4.04 4.90 -41.00
C VAL A 370 3.33 5.41 -42.25
N ALA A 371 2.02 5.26 -42.32
CA ALA A 371 1.19 5.80 -43.40
C ALA A 371 1.19 7.31 -43.53
N THR A 372 1.32 8.05 -42.36
CA THR A 372 1.40 9.52 -42.33
C THR A 372 2.79 9.99 -42.74
N THR A 373 3.82 9.29 -42.34
CA THR A 373 5.22 9.58 -42.68
C THR A 373 5.45 9.39 -44.19
N VAL A 374 4.88 8.35 -44.78
CA VAL A 374 4.93 8.12 -46.22
C VAL A 374 4.14 9.21 -46.97
N LYS A 375 2.99 9.66 -46.46
CA LYS A 375 2.18 10.73 -47.07
C LYS A 375 2.91 12.09 -47.01
N GLU A 376 3.58 12.43 -45.89
CA GLU A 376 4.38 13.65 -45.77
C GLU A 376 5.63 13.62 -46.69
N SER A 377 6.32 12.46 -46.77
CA SER A 377 7.46 12.26 -47.70
C SER A 377 7.04 12.36 -49.19
N ILE A 378 5.86 11.90 -49.53
CA ILE A 378 5.31 11.96 -50.91
C ILE A 378 4.86 13.36 -51.26
N LEU A 379 4.41 14.16 -50.32
CA LEU A 379 3.94 15.55 -50.51
C LEU A 379 5.06 16.60 -50.38
N ASN A 380 6.26 16.21 -50.06
CA ASN A 380 7.39 17.15 -50.05
C ASN A 380 7.71 17.63 -51.49
N LYS A 381 7.86 18.93 -51.69
CA LYS A 381 8.13 19.57 -53.00
C LYS A 381 9.25 18.89 -53.80
N ASN A 382 10.23 18.29 -53.13
CA ASN A 382 11.37 17.62 -53.75
C ASN A 382 11.05 16.19 -54.26
N SER A 383 9.91 15.58 -53.83
CA SER A 383 9.49 14.24 -54.29
C SER A 383 8.51 14.26 -55.45
N LEU A 384 8.00 15.46 -55.82
CA LEU A 384 7.06 15.63 -56.94
C LEU A 384 7.58 15.05 -58.29
N PRO A 385 8.88 15.27 -58.66
CA PRO A 385 9.40 14.69 -59.92
C PRO A 385 9.55 13.18 -59.89
N VAL A 386 9.79 12.59 -58.71
CA VAL A 386 9.88 11.12 -58.57
C VAL A 386 8.50 10.49 -58.68
N ILE A 387 7.46 11.08 -58.11
CA ILE A 387 6.08 10.59 -58.19
C ILE A 387 5.58 10.68 -59.62
N LEU A 388 5.86 11.76 -60.34
CA LEU A 388 5.50 11.91 -61.73
C LEU A 388 6.22 10.90 -62.67
N SER A 389 7.49 10.58 -62.36
CA SER A 389 8.25 9.59 -63.14
C SER A 389 7.74 8.15 -62.91
N VAL A 390 7.40 7.77 -61.67
CA VAL A 390 6.80 6.47 -61.33
C VAL A 390 5.38 6.34 -61.91
N GLY A 391 4.58 7.41 -61.81
CA GLY A 391 3.23 7.44 -62.38
C GLY A 391 3.23 7.28 -63.91
N SER A 392 4.17 7.98 -64.63
CA SER A 392 4.33 7.85 -66.09
C SER A 392 4.84 6.44 -66.47
N PHE A 393 5.77 5.86 -65.72
CA PHE A 393 6.23 4.51 -65.99
C PHE A 393 5.13 3.45 -65.84
N LEU A 394 4.33 3.54 -64.78
CA LEU A 394 3.15 2.65 -64.57
C LEU A 394 2.10 2.86 -65.64
N GLY A 395 1.85 4.10 -66.09
CA GLY A 395 0.97 4.43 -67.19
C GLY A 395 1.39 3.80 -68.51
N ILE A 396 2.70 3.86 -68.83
CA ILE A 396 3.28 3.22 -70.03
C ILE A 396 3.13 1.68 -69.97
N LEU A 397 3.41 1.06 -68.83
CA LEU A 397 3.23 -0.38 -68.64
C LEU A 397 1.76 -0.79 -68.81
N PHE A 398 0.82 0.02 -68.29
CA PHE A 398 -0.61 -0.22 -68.45
C PHE A 398 -1.03 -0.12 -69.94
N LEU A 399 -0.56 0.90 -70.66
CA LEU A 399 -0.84 1.07 -72.09
C LEU A 399 -0.27 -0.08 -72.94
N LEU A 400 0.94 -0.55 -72.63
CA LEU A 400 1.55 -1.70 -73.28
C LEU A 400 0.74 -3.00 -73.04
N LYS A 401 0.30 -3.21 -71.81
CA LYS A 401 -0.52 -4.35 -71.43
C LYS A 401 -1.90 -4.28 -72.08
N TYR A 402 -2.50 -3.10 -72.18
CA TYR A 402 -3.76 -2.84 -72.84
C TYR A 402 -3.68 -3.09 -74.37
N LYS A 403 -2.63 -2.56 -75.01
CA LYS A 403 -2.36 -2.84 -76.47
C LYS A 403 -2.14 -4.32 -76.75
N SER A 404 -1.41 -5.00 -75.86
CA SER A 404 -1.22 -6.45 -75.91
C SER A 404 -2.53 -7.22 -75.79
N HIS A 405 -3.42 -6.78 -74.89
CA HIS A 405 -4.76 -7.39 -74.73
C HIS A 405 -5.65 -7.21 -75.95
N ILE A 406 -5.68 -6.01 -76.53
CA ILE A 406 -6.41 -5.74 -77.79
C ILE A 406 -5.85 -6.56 -78.92
N LYS A 407 -4.52 -6.65 -79.07
CA LYS A 407 -3.86 -7.44 -80.11
C LYS A 407 -4.22 -8.94 -79.97
N ARG A 408 -4.25 -9.46 -78.72
CA ARG A 408 -4.68 -10.84 -78.44
C ARG A 408 -6.19 -11.04 -78.77
N LYS A 409 -7.06 -10.07 -78.48
CA LYS A 409 -8.47 -10.11 -78.76
C LYS A 409 -8.73 -10.10 -80.27
N LYS A 410 -8.01 -9.28 -81.08
CA LYS A 410 -8.04 -9.21 -82.51
C LYS A 410 -7.52 -10.52 -83.19
N LEU A 411 -6.43 -11.11 -82.64
CA LEU A 411 -5.90 -12.39 -83.11
C LEU A 411 -6.85 -13.56 -82.81
N ARG A 412 -7.53 -13.56 -81.64
CA ARG A 412 -8.57 -14.57 -81.35
C ARG A 412 -9.78 -14.46 -82.27
N ALA A 413 -10.18 -13.23 -82.62
CA ALA A 413 -11.29 -13.01 -83.54
C ALA A 413 -10.94 -13.40 -85.01
N LYS A 414 -9.67 -13.23 -85.43
CA LYS A 414 -9.18 -13.53 -86.77
C LYS A 414 -8.88 -15.03 -87.00
N TYR A 415 -8.56 -15.76 -85.91
CA TYR A 415 -8.20 -17.19 -85.98
C TYR A 415 -8.88 -18.03 -84.90
N PRO A 416 -10.23 -18.16 -84.95
CA PRO A 416 -10.96 -18.83 -83.84
C PRO A 416 -10.61 -20.31 -83.67
N ASN A 417 -10.20 -21.01 -84.78
CA ASN A 417 -9.92 -22.45 -84.73
C ASN A 417 -8.56 -22.83 -84.09
N ILE A 418 -7.63 -21.90 -83.94
CA ILE A 418 -6.33 -22.17 -83.37
C ILE A 418 -6.36 -22.13 -81.81
N PHE A 419 -7.25 -21.34 -81.22
CA PHE A 419 -7.35 -21.16 -79.80
C PHE A 419 -8.28 -22.13 -79.07
N ASN A 420 -9.22 -22.79 -79.80
CA ASN A 420 -10.09 -23.78 -79.16
C ASN A 420 -9.46 -25.19 -79.06
N LYS A 421 -8.26 -25.39 -79.61
CA LYS A 421 -7.53 -26.69 -79.52
C LYS A 421 -6.66 -26.82 -78.24
N LYS A 422 -6.50 -25.76 -77.43
CA LYS A 422 -5.63 -25.75 -76.19
C LYS A 422 -6.45 -25.90 -74.92
N MET A 423 -7.75 -26.04 -74.92
CA MET A 423 -8.56 -26.26 -73.70
C MET A 423 -9.19 -27.69 -73.68
N ARG A 424 -8.65 -28.62 -74.48
CA ARG A 424 -8.95 -30.05 -74.38
C ARG A 424 -7.63 -30.84 -74.30
N LYS A 425 -6.88 -30.63 -73.28
CA LYS A 425 -5.91 -31.59 -72.70
C LYS A 425 -5.77 -31.30 -71.21
#